data_45405b4e75b37b1b9e02e57cadf02751
#
_entry.id   45405b4e75b37b1b9e02e57cadf02751
#
_cell.length_a   1.000
_cell.length_b   1.000
_cell.length_c   1.000
_cell.angle_alpha   90.00
_cell.angle_beta   90.00
_cell.angle_gamma   90.00
#
_symmetry.space_group_name_H-M   'P 1'
#
loop_
_entity.id
_entity.type
_entity.pdbx_description
1 polymer ?
#
loop_
_entity_poly.entity_id
_entity_poly.type
_entity_poly.pdbx_seq_one_letter_code
_entity_poly.pdbx_strand_id
1 'polypeptide(L)'
;MRTRIQPLFKWTGSKQRMLDLYTPHFFPETPPTRFVDLFAGALTMTLWMAERYPSCQLVINDANEELILLYRTLASNTEGVIARWQECVDGWVARSRADRKPYYYDLRETYCHAHQDKTTEYLSGMLLFMLSVNFNGMWKSYHKCANRYSTPPGSCTQGAGFFTTDNIRAVAEVLRRAEIHCGSYADAPVRAGDYIYADPPYRQSSVDYQCGFTEDNQTHLARFLTSHDGLYAYSNKEIGDDFYTTHFPDAHIYTLPATYTAGRGDAVSVSEVLITNFNSITSQPFTLY
;
A
#
# COMPACT_ATOMS: atom_id res chain seq x y z
N MET A 1 10.08 5.26 23.71
CA MET A 1 9.28 4.39 22.83
C MET A 1 9.55 4.81 21.39
N ARG A 2 10.06 3.93 20.54
CA ARG A 2 10.13 4.23 19.10
C ARG A 2 8.69 4.27 18.57
N THR A 3 8.30 5.39 17.97
CA THR A 3 7.00 5.50 17.32
C THR A 3 6.99 4.57 16.10
N ARG A 4 5.97 3.74 15.94
CA ARG A 4 5.81 2.85 14.78
C ARG A 4 5.86 3.66 13.48
N ILE A 5 6.60 3.14 12.48
CA ILE A 5 6.64 3.73 11.13
C ILE A 5 5.24 3.63 10.51
N GLN A 6 4.70 4.76 10.07
CA GLN A 6 3.35 4.83 9.50
C GLN A 6 3.40 4.94 7.98
N PRO A 7 2.46 4.31 7.25
CA PRO A 7 2.27 4.60 5.82
C PRO A 7 2.13 6.11 5.57
N LEU A 8 2.70 6.60 4.47
CA LEU A 8 2.76 8.04 4.16
C LEU A 8 1.44 8.63 3.66
N PHE A 9 0.44 7.82 3.40
CA PHE A 9 -0.88 8.25 2.94
C PHE A 9 -1.93 7.18 3.21
N LYS A 10 -3.18 7.59 3.18
CA LYS A 10 -4.31 6.65 3.20
C LYS A 10 -4.39 5.94 1.86
N TRP A 11 -4.70 4.66 1.91
CA TRP A 11 -4.88 3.82 0.73
C TRP A 11 -6.11 2.94 0.90
N THR A 12 -6.95 2.89 -0.13
CA THR A 12 -8.12 2.00 -0.13
C THR A 12 -7.64 0.55 -0.04
N GLY A 13 -8.15 -0.21 0.90
CA GLY A 13 -7.69 -1.59 1.16
C GLY A 13 -6.47 -1.70 2.09
N SER A 14 -5.90 -0.58 2.59
CA SER A 14 -4.77 -0.63 3.52
C SER A 14 -5.08 -1.49 4.75
N LYS A 15 -4.18 -2.41 5.07
CA LYS A 15 -4.31 -3.36 6.18
C LYS A 15 -4.00 -2.77 7.57
N GLN A 16 -3.78 -1.47 7.67
CA GLN A 16 -3.37 -0.83 8.95
C GLN A 16 -4.34 -1.12 10.11
N ARG A 17 -5.65 -1.24 9.83
CA ARG A 17 -6.66 -1.58 10.83
C ARG A 17 -6.74 -3.08 11.12
N MET A 18 -6.16 -3.91 10.27
CA MET A 18 -6.18 -5.36 10.38
C MET A 18 -4.93 -5.92 11.08
N LEU A 19 -3.89 -5.11 11.30
CA LEU A 19 -2.59 -5.60 11.78
C LEU A 19 -2.69 -6.34 13.11
N ASP A 20 -3.50 -5.85 14.05
CA ASP A 20 -3.68 -6.51 15.34
C ASP A 20 -4.39 -7.88 15.19
N LEU A 21 -5.36 -7.97 14.26
CA LEU A 21 -6.05 -9.22 13.93
C LEU A 21 -5.17 -10.18 13.13
N TYR A 22 -4.25 -9.66 12.31
CA TYR A 22 -3.31 -10.44 11.53
C TYR A 22 -2.14 -10.99 12.38
N THR A 23 -1.78 -10.28 13.46
CA THR A 23 -0.61 -10.63 14.30
C THR A 23 -0.55 -12.11 14.68
N PRO A 24 -1.64 -12.77 15.13
CA PRO A 24 -1.58 -14.18 15.51
C PRO A 24 -1.38 -15.15 14.34
N HIS A 25 -1.53 -14.71 13.10
CA HIS A 25 -1.63 -15.58 11.93
C HIS A 25 -0.61 -15.27 10.83
N PHE A 26 -0.02 -14.08 10.84
CA PHE A 26 0.79 -13.56 9.74
C PHE A 26 2.29 -13.85 9.88
N PHE A 27 2.79 -14.01 11.08
CA PHE A 27 4.22 -14.21 11.31
C PHE A 27 4.54 -15.70 11.43
N PRO A 28 5.40 -16.25 10.55
CA PRO A 28 5.82 -17.63 10.66
C PRO A 28 6.71 -17.87 11.90
N GLU A 29 6.74 -19.09 12.41
CA GLU A 29 7.58 -19.47 13.56
C GLU A 29 9.08 -19.21 13.31
N THR A 30 9.54 -19.45 12.10
CA THR A 30 10.90 -19.09 11.67
C THR A 30 10.88 -17.75 10.97
N PRO A 31 11.65 -16.76 11.43
CA PRO A 31 11.76 -15.47 10.77
C PRO A 31 12.16 -15.61 9.30
N PRO A 32 11.46 -14.99 8.35
CA PRO A 32 11.80 -15.08 6.94
C PRO A 32 13.10 -14.30 6.66
N THR A 33 13.93 -14.83 5.79
CA THR A 33 15.14 -14.14 5.32
C THR A 33 14.84 -13.12 4.24
N ARG A 34 13.77 -13.35 3.45
CA ARG A 34 13.33 -12.46 2.38
C ARG A 34 11.80 -12.42 2.32
N PHE A 35 11.24 -11.21 2.23
CA PHE A 35 9.80 -10.94 2.17
C PHE A 35 9.48 -10.20 0.87
N VAL A 36 8.48 -10.68 0.13
CA VAL A 36 8.05 -10.14 -1.15
C VAL A 36 6.61 -9.65 -1.04
N ASP A 37 6.40 -8.34 -1.12
CA ASP A 37 5.09 -7.69 -1.15
C ASP A 37 4.69 -7.49 -2.62
N LEU A 38 3.76 -8.32 -3.12
CA LEU A 38 3.38 -8.33 -4.54
C LEU A 38 2.46 -7.18 -4.96
N PHE A 39 1.74 -6.59 -3.99
CA PHE A 39 0.78 -5.51 -4.20
C PHE A 39 0.98 -4.46 -3.11
N ALA A 40 2.12 -3.79 -3.14
CA ALA A 40 2.65 -3.04 -2.00
C ALA A 40 1.78 -1.84 -1.58
N GLY A 41 1.02 -1.23 -2.50
CA GLY A 41 0.12 -0.11 -2.20
C GLY A 41 0.80 0.95 -1.32
N ALA A 42 0.23 1.24 -0.14
CA ALA A 42 0.81 2.19 0.82
C ALA A 42 1.91 1.61 1.72
N LEU A 43 2.50 0.47 1.39
CA LEU A 43 3.59 -0.21 2.10
C LEU A 43 3.23 -0.72 3.51
N THR A 44 1.96 -0.83 3.87
CA THR A 44 1.56 -1.19 5.25
C THR A 44 2.23 -2.47 5.72
N MET A 45 2.19 -3.53 4.93
CA MET A 45 2.72 -4.84 5.29
C MET A 45 4.25 -4.86 5.19
N THR A 46 4.82 -4.21 4.18
CA THR A 46 6.27 -4.03 4.06
C THR A 46 6.88 -3.33 5.26
N LEU A 47 6.27 -2.21 5.72
CA LEU A 47 6.74 -1.46 6.89
C LEU A 47 6.62 -2.30 8.16
N TRP A 48 5.54 -3.06 8.31
CA TRP A 48 5.31 -3.93 9.44
C TRP A 48 6.34 -5.08 9.51
N MET A 49 6.66 -5.69 8.37
CA MET A 49 7.73 -6.68 8.25
C MET A 49 9.10 -6.09 8.55
N ALA A 50 9.37 -4.87 8.05
CA ALA A 50 10.62 -4.16 8.31
C ALA A 50 10.88 -3.86 9.79
N GLU A 51 9.83 -3.54 10.54
CA GLU A 51 9.91 -3.33 11.99
C GLU A 51 10.07 -4.64 12.76
N ARG A 52 9.33 -5.68 12.36
CA ARG A 52 9.34 -6.98 13.04
C ARG A 52 10.64 -7.74 12.79
N TYR A 53 11.16 -7.71 11.58
CA TYR A 53 12.36 -8.42 11.14
C TYR A 53 13.35 -7.47 10.47
N PRO A 54 14.11 -6.69 11.25
CA PRO A 54 15.02 -5.67 10.70
C PRO A 54 16.09 -6.20 9.73
N SER A 55 16.47 -7.48 9.85
CA SER A 55 17.42 -8.14 8.96
C SER A 55 16.80 -8.79 7.73
N CYS A 56 15.46 -8.84 7.63
CA CYS A 56 14.77 -9.41 6.50
C CYS A 56 15.01 -8.56 5.24
N GLN A 57 15.39 -9.20 4.14
CA GLN A 57 15.48 -8.56 2.85
C GLN A 57 14.05 -8.27 2.33
N LEU A 58 13.80 -7.06 1.88
CA LEU A 58 12.47 -6.62 1.43
C LEU A 58 12.45 -6.51 -0.08
N VAL A 59 11.39 -7.00 -0.69
CA VAL A 59 11.07 -6.82 -2.10
C VAL A 59 9.68 -6.22 -2.19
N ILE A 60 9.55 -5.16 -2.96
CA ILE A 60 8.32 -4.41 -3.15
C ILE A 60 7.96 -4.46 -4.63
N ASN A 61 6.75 -4.88 -4.95
CA ASN A 61 6.20 -4.80 -6.29
C ASN A 61 4.83 -4.11 -6.28
N ASP A 62 4.57 -3.29 -7.26
CA ASP A 62 3.25 -2.75 -7.56
C ASP A 62 3.15 -2.45 -9.06
N ALA A 63 1.96 -2.60 -9.63
CA ALA A 63 1.72 -2.27 -11.03
C ALA A 63 1.59 -0.76 -11.28
N ASN A 64 1.48 0.05 -10.23
CA ASN A 64 1.33 1.49 -10.32
C ASN A 64 2.69 2.18 -10.48
N GLU A 65 3.00 2.57 -11.72
CA GLU A 65 4.27 3.21 -12.10
C GLU A 65 4.55 4.51 -11.32
N GLU A 66 3.52 5.33 -11.07
CA GLU A 66 3.67 6.61 -10.36
C GLU A 66 3.97 6.38 -8.88
N LEU A 67 3.36 5.35 -8.28
CA LEU A 67 3.62 4.95 -6.91
C LEU A 67 5.04 4.40 -6.75
N ILE A 68 5.47 3.55 -7.67
CA ILE A 68 6.84 3.01 -7.68
C ILE A 68 7.87 4.10 -7.94
N LEU A 69 7.58 5.07 -8.81
CA LEU A 69 8.46 6.24 -9.01
C LEU A 69 8.63 7.03 -7.71
N LEU A 70 7.53 7.29 -6.99
CA LEU A 70 7.57 7.93 -5.67
C LEU A 70 8.48 7.16 -4.70
N TYR A 71 8.36 5.84 -4.62
CA TYR A 71 9.16 5.02 -3.70
C TYR A 71 10.65 5.02 -4.08
N ARG A 72 10.98 4.87 -5.35
CA ARG A 72 12.36 4.96 -5.85
C ARG A 72 12.97 6.34 -5.59
N THR A 73 12.19 7.39 -5.78
CA THR A 73 12.66 8.76 -5.55
C THR A 73 12.84 9.05 -4.06
N LEU A 74 11.94 8.57 -3.20
CA LEU A 74 12.10 8.65 -1.74
C LEU A 74 13.37 7.92 -1.28
N ALA A 75 13.68 6.75 -1.85
CA ALA A 75 14.89 6.01 -1.52
C ALA A 75 16.17 6.75 -1.95
N SER A 76 16.18 7.38 -3.12
CA SER A 76 17.37 8.01 -3.71
C SER A 76 17.58 9.46 -3.28
N ASN A 77 16.50 10.24 -3.16
CA ASN A 77 16.56 11.68 -2.82
C ASN A 77 15.41 12.10 -1.89
N THR A 78 15.44 11.61 -0.65
CA THR A 78 14.41 11.88 0.36
C THR A 78 14.20 13.38 0.60
N GLU A 79 15.28 14.14 0.75
CA GLU A 79 15.20 15.56 1.11
C GLU A 79 14.63 16.41 -0.04
N GLY A 80 14.91 16.06 -1.29
CA GLY A 80 14.29 16.72 -2.45
C GLY A 80 12.77 16.49 -2.50
N VAL A 81 12.32 15.28 -2.20
CA VAL A 81 10.88 14.96 -2.10
C VAL A 81 10.24 15.71 -0.94
N ILE A 82 10.89 15.73 0.25
CA ILE A 82 10.41 16.45 1.44
C ILE A 82 10.29 17.95 1.14
N ALA A 83 11.30 18.56 0.52
CA ALA A 83 11.27 19.99 0.22
C ALA A 83 10.07 20.35 -0.66
N ARG A 84 9.83 19.59 -1.74
CA ARG A 84 8.68 19.85 -2.61
C ARG A 84 7.34 19.53 -1.95
N TRP A 85 7.26 18.46 -1.19
CA TRP A 85 6.08 18.12 -0.40
C TRP A 85 5.75 19.23 0.59
N GLN A 86 6.74 19.76 1.31
CA GLN A 86 6.56 20.84 2.29
C GLN A 86 6.07 22.14 1.62
N GLU A 87 6.60 22.51 0.45
CA GLU A 87 6.08 23.65 -0.32
C GLU A 87 4.59 23.50 -0.64
N CYS A 88 4.15 22.30 -1.02
CA CYS A 88 2.74 22.02 -1.28
C CYS A 88 1.89 22.11 0.00
N VAL A 89 2.40 21.60 1.12
CA VAL A 89 1.76 21.69 2.44
C VAL A 89 1.63 23.14 2.89
N ASP A 90 2.71 23.93 2.81
CA ASP A 90 2.72 25.33 3.20
C ASP A 90 1.73 26.15 2.35
N GLY A 91 1.73 25.88 1.04
CA GLY A 91 0.76 26.48 0.14
C GLY A 91 -0.69 26.12 0.47
N TRP A 92 -0.95 24.88 0.90
CA TRP A 92 -2.28 24.43 1.35
C TRP A 92 -2.68 25.06 2.68
N VAL A 93 -1.78 25.09 3.66
CA VAL A 93 -2.07 25.61 5.00
C VAL A 93 -2.29 27.12 4.99
N ALA A 94 -1.56 27.87 4.16
CA ALA A 94 -1.70 29.32 4.00
C ALA A 94 -3.07 29.73 3.40
N ARG A 95 -3.82 28.80 2.79
CA ARG A 95 -5.09 29.10 2.12
C ARG A 95 -6.31 28.90 3.01
N SER A 96 -7.35 29.71 2.76
CA SER A 96 -8.67 29.48 3.34
C SER A 96 -9.23 28.12 2.86
N ARG A 97 -10.19 27.56 3.59
CA ARG A 97 -10.84 26.29 3.20
C ARG A 97 -11.45 26.37 1.79
N ALA A 98 -11.98 27.51 1.39
CA ALA A 98 -12.58 27.71 0.06
C ALA A 98 -11.52 27.65 -1.05
N ASP A 99 -10.32 28.17 -0.80
CA ASP A 99 -9.24 28.27 -1.80
C ASP A 99 -8.38 27.01 -1.91
N ARG A 100 -8.52 26.07 -0.97
CA ARG A 100 -7.75 24.81 -1.00
C ARG A 100 -8.12 23.88 -2.16
N LYS A 101 -9.39 23.81 -2.47
CA LYS A 101 -9.87 22.96 -3.58
C LYS A 101 -9.36 23.46 -4.93
N PRO A 102 -9.44 24.75 -5.29
CA PRO A 102 -8.77 25.30 -6.48
C PRO A 102 -7.26 25.01 -6.47
N TYR A 103 -6.55 25.30 -5.39
CA TYR A 103 -5.12 25.04 -5.27
C TYR A 103 -4.73 23.57 -5.53
N TYR A 104 -5.51 22.64 -5.00
CA TYR A 104 -5.30 21.22 -5.25
C TYR A 104 -5.44 20.89 -6.75
N TYR A 105 -6.47 21.44 -7.40
CA TYR A 105 -6.66 21.18 -8.82
C TYR A 105 -5.57 21.80 -9.69
N ASP A 106 -5.05 22.98 -9.32
CA ASP A 106 -3.90 23.60 -10.01
C ASP A 106 -2.65 22.74 -9.89
N LEU A 107 -2.38 22.20 -8.69
CA LEU A 107 -1.29 21.25 -8.47
C LEU A 107 -1.47 19.97 -9.29
N ARG A 108 -2.68 19.41 -9.29
CA ARG A 108 -2.99 18.19 -10.04
C ARG A 108 -2.85 18.41 -11.56
N GLU A 109 -3.29 19.54 -12.06
CA GLU A 109 -3.15 19.92 -13.47
C GLU A 109 -1.66 20.08 -13.83
N THR A 110 -0.89 20.77 -12.98
CA THR A 110 0.55 20.87 -13.12
C THR A 110 1.22 19.50 -13.12
N TYR A 111 0.84 18.61 -12.21
CA TYR A 111 1.35 17.25 -12.14
C TYR A 111 1.02 16.45 -13.42
N CYS A 112 -0.22 16.53 -13.87
CA CYS A 112 -0.72 15.84 -15.06
C CYS A 112 0.09 16.18 -16.31
N HIS A 113 0.51 17.44 -16.49
CA HIS A 113 1.21 17.92 -17.67
C HIS A 113 2.73 18.05 -17.54
N ALA A 114 3.28 17.82 -16.35
CA ALA A 114 4.67 18.14 -16.00
C ALA A 114 5.75 17.13 -16.49
N HIS A 115 5.45 16.25 -17.42
CA HIS A 115 6.27 15.07 -17.71
C HIS A 115 7.67 15.35 -18.28
N GLN A 116 7.92 16.44 -18.95
CA GLN A 116 9.18 16.65 -19.68
C GLN A 116 10.12 17.67 -19.03
N ASP A 117 9.60 18.55 -18.18
CA ASP A 117 10.34 19.70 -17.66
C ASP A 117 10.63 19.64 -16.16
N LYS A 118 10.18 18.60 -15.43
CA LYS A 118 10.30 18.52 -13.97
C LYS A 118 11.08 17.31 -13.51
N THR A 119 11.83 17.50 -12.43
CA THR A 119 12.59 16.40 -11.83
C THR A 119 11.66 15.38 -11.14
N THR A 120 12.17 14.18 -10.92
CA THR A 120 11.40 13.12 -10.24
C THR A 120 11.04 13.50 -8.80
N GLU A 121 11.91 14.27 -8.12
CA GLU A 121 11.65 14.80 -6.76
C GLU A 121 10.47 15.76 -6.74
N TYR A 122 10.41 16.64 -7.75
CA TYR A 122 9.33 17.60 -7.89
C TYR A 122 7.98 16.89 -8.05
N LEU A 123 7.92 15.90 -8.95
CA LEU A 123 6.71 15.10 -9.19
C LEU A 123 6.34 14.26 -7.96
N SER A 124 7.32 13.59 -7.35
CA SER A 124 7.11 12.74 -6.18
C SER A 124 6.63 13.53 -4.96
N GLY A 125 7.17 14.74 -4.72
CA GLY A 125 6.70 15.60 -3.63
C GLY A 125 5.27 16.09 -3.83
N MET A 126 4.89 16.44 -5.06
CA MET A 126 3.51 16.80 -5.41
C MET A 126 2.56 15.61 -5.23
N LEU A 127 2.94 14.43 -5.73
CA LEU A 127 2.14 13.21 -5.60
C LEU A 127 1.93 12.86 -4.13
N LEU A 128 2.99 12.87 -3.32
CA LEU A 128 2.93 12.60 -1.89
C LEU A 128 1.97 13.56 -1.17
N PHE A 129 2.02 14.86 -1.49
CA PHE A 129 1.07 15.83 -0.97
C PHE A 129 -0.37 15.48 -1.38
N MET A 130 -0.61 15.25 -2.66
CA MET A 130 -1.96 14.95 -3.17
C MET A 130 -2.53 13.67 -2.56
N LEU A 131 -1.72 12.62 -2.37
CA LEU A 131 -2.12 11.39 -1.69
C LEU A 131 -2.46 11.61 -0.21
N SER A 132 -1.82 12.58 0.45
CA SER A 132 -2.08 12.91 1.86
C SER A 132 -3.45 13.57 2.08
N VAL A 133 -3.99 14.27 1.07
CA VAL A 133 -5.23 15.05 1.15
C VAL A 133 -6.34 14.59 0.21
N ASN A 134 -6.14 13.50 -0.50
CA ASN A 134 -7.10 12.98 -1.45
C ASN A 134 -8.38 12.44 -0.80
N PHE A 135 -9.40 12.21 -1.62
CA PHE A 135 -10.68 11.68 -1.18
C PHE A 135 -10.55 10.18 -0.85
N ASN A 136 -10.72 9.84 0.44
CA ASN A 136 -10.79 8.47 0.97
C ASN A 136 -9.60 7.55 0.64
N GLY A 137 -8.43 8.07 0.31
CA GLY A 137 -7.28 7.24 -0.05
C GLY A 137 -7.43 6.50 -1.38
N MET A 138 -8.37 6.94 -2.23
CA MET A 138 -8.61 6.31 -3.52
C MET A 138 -7.52 6.68 -4.52
N TRP A 139 -7.23 5.75 -5.42
CA TRP A 139 -6.48 6.02 -6.64
C TRP A 139 -7.45 6.08 -7.84
N LYS A 140 -7.43 7.19 -8.56
CA LYS A 140 -8.11 7.32 -9.86
C LYS A 140 -7.10 7.78 -10.88
N SER A 141 -7.16 7.25 -12.07
CA SER A 141 -6.32 7.66 -13.18
C SER A 141 -7.09 8.26 -14.33
N TYR A 142 -6.41 9.09 -15.12
CA TYR A 142 -6.95 9.72 -16.32
C TYR A 142 -5.98 9.51 -17.48
N HIS A 143 -6.39 8.72 -18.46
CA HIS A 143 -5.51 8.24 -19.54
C HIS A 143 -5.02 9.31 -20.52
N LYS A 144 -5.61 10.51 -20.50
CA LYS A 144 -5.20 11.62 -21.39
C LYS A 144 -4.04 12.44 -20.83
N CYS A 145 -3.66 12.20 -19.58
CA CYS A 145 -2.55 12.87 -18.95
C CYS A 145 -1.31 11.99 -18.98
N ALA A 146 -0.15 12.63 -19.02
CA ALA A 146 1.14 11.97 -18.98
C ALA A 146 1.35 11.29 -17.61
N ASN A 147 1.08 12.00 -16.51
CA ASN A 147 0.93 11.42 -15.17
C ASN A 147 -0.56 11.19 -14.93
N ARG A 148 -0.94 9.97 -14.60
CA ARG A 148 -2.34 9.53 -14.67
C ARG A 148 -3.17 9.86 -13.43
N TYR A 149 -2.55 10.25 -12.32
CA TYR A 149 -3.26 10.52 -11.07
C TYR A 149 -4.34 11.61 -11.22
N SER A 150 -5.58 11.29 -10.92
CA SER A 150 -6.73 12.19 -11.11
C SER A 150 -7.71 12.24 -9.94
N THR A 151 -7.37 11.67 -8.79
CA THR A 151 -8.25 11.66 -7.61
C THR A 151 -8.57 13.08 -7.15
N PRO A 152 -9.84 13.39 -6.80
CA PRO A 152 -10.18 14.69 -6.23
C PRO A 152 -9.69 14.84 -4.79
N PRO A 153 -9.61 16.08 -4.25
CA PRO A 153 -9.31 16.28 -2.84
C PRO A 153 -10.45 15.80 -1.94
N GLY A 154 -10.12 15.44 -0.70
CA GLY A 154 -11.08 15.11 0.35
C GLY A 154 -11.79 16.33 0.94
N SER A 155 -11.97 16.33 2.26
CA SER A 155 -12.75 17.36 2.98
C SER A 155 -12.14 18.77 2.99
N CYS A 156 -10.92 18.95 2.50
CA CYS A 156 -10.17 20.22 2.51
C CYS A 156 -10.00 20.82 3.92
N THR A 157 -10.06 20.01 4.97
CA THR A 157 -9.81 20.46 6.34
C THR A 157 -8.32 20.73 6.58
N GLN A 158 -8.02 21.66 7.48
CA GLN A 158 -6.64 22.06 7.78
C GLN A 158 -5.93 20.97 8.61
N GLY A 159 -4.67 20.67 8.28
CA GLY A 159 -3.74 19.91 9.12
C GLY A 159 -4.11 18.45 9.39
N ALA A 160 -5.21 17.95 8.88
CA ALA A 160 -5.61 16.57 9.08
C ALA A 160 -4.84 15.64 8.14
N GLY A 161 -3.93 14.82 8.68
CA GLY A 161 -3.32 13.72 7.97
C GLY A 161 -1.95 13.99 7.34
N PHE A 162 -1.31 15.14 7.60
CA PHE A 162 0.07 15.32 7.22
C PHE A 162 1.00 14.53 8.14
N PHE A 163 1.93 13.83 7.53
CA PHE A 163 2.97 13.09 8.24
C PHE A 163 4.09 14.03 8.65
N THR A 164 4.84 13.64 9.66
CA THR A 164 6.07 14.35 10.02
C THR A 164 7.17 14.03 9.01
N THR A 165 8.09 14.96 8.80
CA THR A 165 9.27 14.70 7.96
C THR A 165 10.09 13.54 8.48
N ASP A 166 10.11 13.31 9.80
CA ASP A 166 10.79 12.17 10.41
C ASP A 166 10.16 10.84 10.00
N ASN A 167 8.83 10.76 9.89
CA ASN A 167 8.18 9.55 9.38
C ASN A 167 8.49 9.33 7.89
N ILE A 168 8.56 10.40 7.09
CA ILE A 168 8.97 10.29 5.67
C ILE A 168 10.39 9.74 5.58
N ARG A 169 11.33 10.24 6.40
CA ARG A 169 12.71 9.72 6.47
C ARG A 169 12.75 8.28 6.92
N ALA A 170 11.95 7.91 7.92
CA ALA A 170 11.89 6.53 8.41
C ALA A 170 11.39 5.55 7.31
N VAL A 171 10.37 5.93 6.55
CA VAL A 171 9.90 5.15 5.38
C VAL A 171 11.00 5.08 4.32
N ALA A 172 11.68 6.19 4.02
CA ALA A 172 12.77 6.22 3.05
C ALA A 172 13.93 5.29 3.44
N GLU A 173 14.26 5.16 4.73
CA GLU A 173 15.26 4.19 5.20
C GLU A 173 14.85 2.74 4.91
N VAL A 174 13.56 2.41 5.07
CA VAL A 174 13.05 1.07 4.69
C VAL A 174 13.17 0.87 3.19
N LEU A 175 12.79 1.88 2.38
CA LEU A 175 12.85 1.82 0.92
C LEU A 175 14.28 1.68 0.37
N ARG A 176 15.29 2.31 0.99
CA ARG A 176 16.71 2.20 0.57
C ARG A 176 17.26 0.80 0.65
N ARG A 177 16.75 -0.02 1.56
CA ARG A 177 17.16 -1.41 1.71
C ARG A 177 16.24 -2.41 1.00
N ALA A 178 15.19 -1.92 0.34
CA ALA A 178 14.26 -2.74 -0.42
C ALA A 178 14.64 -2.82 -1.89
N GLU A 179 14.41 -3.97 -2.50
CA GLU A 179 14.41 -4.16 -3.94
C GLU A 179 13.04 -3.70 -4.48
N ILE A 180 12.98 -2.67 -5.35
CA ILE A 180 11.73 -2.02 -5.77
C ILE A 180 11.45 -2.31 -7.24
N HIS A 181 10.38 -3.06 -7.51
CA HIS A 181 9.92 -3.46 -8.82
C HIS A 181 8.63 -2.74 -9.21
N CYS A 182 8.41 -2.64 -10.52
CA CYS A 182 7.20 -2.10 -11.11
C CYS A 182 6.70 -3.05 -12.17
N GLY A 183 5.50 -3.59 -12.00
CA GLY A 183 4.92 -4.48 -12.99
C GLY A 183 3.88 -5.44 -12.45
N SER A 184 3.54 -6.42 -13.27
CA SER A 184 2.66 -7.51 -12.86
C SER A 184 3.26 -8.29 -11.68
N TYR A 185 2.42 -8.78 -10.78
CA TYR A 185 2.85 -9.67 -9.72
C TYR A 185 3.54 -10.95 -10.26
N ALA A 186 3.17 -11.37 -11.46
CA ALA A 186 3.75 -12.56 -12.10
C ALA A 186 5.20 -12.34 -12.55
N ASP A 187 5.61 -11.08 -12.74
CA ASP A 187 6.98 -10.70 -13.14
C ASP A 187 7.85 -10.30 -11.94
N ALA A 188 7.28 -10.34 -10.73
CA ALA A 188 8.01 -10.02 -9.51
C ALA A 188 9.18 -11.02 -9.29
N PRO A 189 10.34 -10.57 -8.77
CA PRO A 189 11.55 -11.41 -8.65
C PRO A 189 11.46 -12.37 -7.46
N VAL A 190 10.48 -13.26 -7.47
CA VAL A 190 10.25 -14.28 -6.45
C VAL A 190 11.29 -15.40 -6.59
N ARG A 191 11.77 -15.94 -5.45
CA ARG A 191 12.76 -17.01 -5.34
C ARG A 191 12.25 -18.10 -4.41
N ALA A 192 12.71 -19.33 -4.60
CA ALA A 192 12.45 -20.42 -3.66
C ALA A 192 12.83 -20.02 -2.24
N GLY A 193 12.01 -20.34 -1.26
CA GLY A 193 12.19 -19.99 0.15
C GLY A 193 11.73 -18.57 0.54
N ASP A 194 11.25 -17.74 -0.40
CA ASP A 194 10.69 -16.44 -0.06
C ASP A 194 9.42 -16.56 0.79
N TYR A 195 9.15 -15.52 1.58
CA TYR A 195 7.84 -15.28 2.15
C TYR A 195 7.10 -14.25 1.29
N ILE A 196 6.10 -14.68 0.57
CA ILE A 196 5.29 -13.84 -0.31
C ILE A 196 4.05 -13.33 0.42
N TYR A 197 3.76 -12.05 0.31
CA TYR A 197 2.46 -11.47 0.66
C TYR A 197 1.73 -10.98 -0.58
N ALA A 198 0.46 -11.33 -0.69
CA ALA A 198 -0.41 -10.91 -1.78
C ALA A 198 -1.73 -10.33 -1.25
N ASP A 199 -1.99 -9.06 -1.58
CA ASP A 199 -3.22 -8.32 -1.30
C ASP A 199 -3.76 -7.72 -2.60
N PRO A 200 -4.28 -8.57 -3.52
CA PRO A 200 -4.74 -8.10 -4.82
C PRO A 200 -6.02 -7.28 -4.70
N PRO A 201 -6.45 -6.58 -5.77
CA PRO A 201 -7.78 -6.01 -5.83
C PRO A 201 -8.83 -7.05 -5.44
N TYR A 202 -9.76 -6.66 -4.56
CA TYR A 202 -10.70 -7.59 -3.97
C TYR A 202 -11.67 -8.16 -5.00
N ARG A 203 -11.97 -9.44 -4.83
CA ARG A 203 -13.01 -10.14 -5.60
C ARG A 203 -14.34 -9.41 -5.43
N GLN A 204 -15.10 -9.31 -6.53
CA GLN A 204 -16.40 -8.63 -6.59
C GLN A 204 -16.40 -7.20 -6.02
N SER A 205 -15.26 -6.53 -6.05
CA SER A 205 -15.18 -5.12 -5.64
C SER A 205 -15.78 -4.22 -6.71
N SER A 206 -16.66 -3.29 -6.29
CA SER A 206 -17.12 -2.19 -7.14
C SER A 206 -16.05 -1.09 -7.32
N VAL A 207 -14.95 -1.19 -6.60
CA VAL A 207 -13.83 -0.26 -6.74
C VAL A 207 -13.01 -0.72 -7.94
N ASP A 208 -13.24 -0.05 -9.05
CA ASP A 208 -12.40 -0.21 -10.23
C ASP A 208 -11.02 0.39 -9.94
N TYR A 209 -10.05 -0.45 -9.59
CA TYR A 209 -8.64 -0.07 -9.49
C TYR A 209 -8.02 0.18 -10.86
N GLN A 210 -8.85 0.16 -11.94
CA GLN A 210 -8.48 0.36 -13.36
C GLN A 210 -7.44 -0.65 -13.88
N CYS A 211 -7.14 -1.68 -13.10
CA CYS A 211 -6.18 -2.73 -13.48
C CYS A 211 -6.87 -3.97 -14.05
N GLY A 212 -8.20 -4.00 -14.15
CA GLY A 212 -8.93 -5.12 -14.75
C GLY A 212 -8.62 -6.47 -14.09
N PHE A 213 -8.40 -6.50 -12.75
CA PHE A 213 -8.08 -7.73 -12.03
C PHE A 213 -9.33 -8.62 -11.95
N THR A 214 -9.39 -9.63 -12.81
CA THR A 214 -10.55 -10.51 -13.02
C THR A 214 -10.51 -11.74 -12.10
N GLU A 215 -11.58 -12.54 -12.08
CA GLU A 215 -11.59 -13.85 -11.40
C GLU A 215 -10.53 -14.82 -11.99
N ASP A 216 -10.23 -14.73 -13.30
CA ASP A 216 -9.13 -15.49 -13.90
C ASP A 216 -7.77 -15.06 -13.32
N ASN A 217 -7.57 -13.77 -13.08
CA ASN A 217 -6.37 -13.27 -12.40
C ASN A 217 -6.31 -13.74 -10.95
N GLN A 218 -7.43 -13.80 -10.23
CA GLN A 218 -7.48 -14.34 -8.86
C GLN A 218 -7.09 -15.84 -8.87
N THR A 219 -7.65 -16.61 -9.78
CA THR A 219 -7.32 -18.04 -9.96
C THR A 219 -5.84 -18.24 -10.32
N HIS A 220 -5.31 -17.42 -11.24
CA HIS A 220 -3.89 -17.46 -11.60
C HIS A 220 -2.98 -17.12 -10.41
N LEU A 221 -3.32 -16.07 -9.65
CA LEU A 221 -2.56 -15.70 -8.47
C LEU A 221 -2.58 -16.79 -7.39
N ALA A 222 -3.75 -17.42 -7.16
CA ALA A 222 -3.84 -18.53 -6.22
C ALA A 222 -2.92 -19.70 -6.63
N ARG A 223 -2.89 -20.06 -7.91
CA ARG A 223 -1.96 -21.08 -8.44
C ARG A 223 -0.50 -20.66 -8.31
N PHE A 224 -0.20 -19.39 -8.60
CA PHE A 224 1.15 -18.84 -8.43
C PHE A 224 1.63 -18.99 -6.99
N LEU A 225 0.79 -18.66 -5.99
CA LEU A 225 1.13 -18.80 -4.58
C LEU A 225 1.24 -20.27 -4.13
N THR A 226 0.29 -21.12 -4.51
CA THR A 226 0.28 -22.54 -4.09
C THR A 226 1.37 -23.39 -4.77
N SER A 227 1.89 -22.94 -5.91
CA SER A 227 3.04 -23.58 -6.58
C SER A 227 4.39 -23.07 -6.09
N HIS A 228 4.40 -22.06 -5.24
CA HIS A 228 5.64 -21.47 -4.71
C HIS A 228 6.31 -22.39 -3.69
N ASP A 229 7.63 -22.61 -3.85
CA ASP A 229 8.47 -23.32 -2.88
C ASP A 229 8.94 -22.33 -1.79
N GLY A 230 8.05 -22.03 -0.86
CA GLY A 230 8.28 -21.08 0.25
C GLY A 230 6.99 -20.77 1.00
N LEU A 231 7.03 -19.68 1.76
CA LEU A 231 5.90 -19.24 2.55
C LEU A 231 5.03 -18.25 1.78
N TYR A 232 3.71 -18.29 2.00
CA TYR A 232 2.85 -17.22 1.52
C TYR A 232 1.78 -16.85 2.51
N ALA A 233 1.35 -15.59 2.43
CA ALA A 233 0.11 -15.07 2.99
C ALA A 233 -0.67 -14.35 1.88
N TYR A 234 -1.96 -14.62 1.82
CA TYR A 234 -2.89 -14.00 0.88
C TYR A 234 -4.04 -13.36 1.67
N SER A 235 -4.43 -12.15 1.30
CA SER A 235 -5.59 -11.48 1.90
C SER A 235 -6.59 -11.04 0.84
N ASN A 236 -7.89 -11.12 1.18
CA ASN A 236 -8.97 -10.66 0.31
C ASN A 236 -10.26 -10.48 1.12
N LYS A 237 -11.33 -10.07 0.45
CA LYS A 237 -12.66 -10.00 1.04
C LYS A 237 -13.32 -11.38 1.06
N GLU A 238 -13.96 -11.73 2.18
CA GLU A 238 -14.85 -12.90 2.25
C GLU A 238 -16.17 -12.57 1.55
N ILE A 239 -16.59 -13.42 0.61
CA ILE A 239 -17.83 -13.26 -0.16
C ILE A 239 -18.80 -14.45 -0.07
N GLY A 240 -18.46 -15.47 0.73
CA GLY A 240 -19.35 -16.59 1.04
C GLY A 240 -19.43 -17.67 -0.06
N ASP A 241 -18.42 -17.78 -0.92
CA ASP A 241 -18.30 -18.84 -1.91
C ASP A 241 -17.18 -19.84 -1.54
N ASP A 242 -16.97 -20.86 -2.36
CA ASP A 242 -15.97 -21.92 -2.16
C ASP A 242 -14.61 -21.63 -2.80
N PHE A 243 -14.40 -20.43 -3.33
CA PHE A 243 -13.18 -20.09 -4.05
C PHE A 243 -11.92 -20.35 -3.21
N TYR A 244 -11.90 -19.89 -1.95
CA TYR A 244 -10.69 -20.01 -1.14
C TYR A 244 -10.40 -21.44 -0.74
N THR A 245 -11.41 -22.22 -0.38
CA THR A 245 -11.25 -23.66 -0.05
C THR A 245 -10.87 -24.48 -1.27
N THR A 246 -11.36 -24.09 -2.45
CA THR A 246 -11.03 -24.76 -3.72
C THR A 246 -9.60 -24.49 -4.19
N HIS A 247 -9.15 -23.23 -4.06
CA HIS A 247 -7.85 -22.82 -4.61
C HIS A 247 -6.69 -22.88 -3.61
N PHE A 248 -6.96 -22.99 -2.31
CA PHE A 248 -5.98 -23.11 -1.24
C PHE A 248 -6.27 -24.30 -0.31
N PRO A 249 -6.39 -25.55 -0.86
CA PRO A 249 -6.90 -26.70 -0.10
C PRO A 249 -6.05 -27.10 1.10
N ASP A 250 -4.73 -26.83 1.06
CA ASP A 250 -3.77 -27.24 2.09
C ASP A 250 -3.34 -26.04 2.99
N ALA A 251 -4.04 -24.89 2.89
CA ALA A 251 -3.69 -23.70 3.63
C ALA A 251 -4.62 -23.48 4.84
N HIS A 252 -4.13 -22.69 5.79
CA HIS A 252 -4.95 -22.18 6.89
C HIS A 252 -5.75 -20.97 6.42
N ILE A 253 -7.07 -21.03 6.53
CA ILE A 253 -8.00 -19.96 6.14
C ILE A 253 -8.60 -19.34 7.41
N TYR A 254 -8.30 -18.07 7.65
CA TYR A 254 -8.81 -17.30 8.78
C TYR A 254 -9.80 -16.26 8.29
N THR A 255 -11.04 -16.30 8.80
CA THR A 255 -12.06 -15.28 8.55
C THR A 255 -12.04 -14.27 9.69
N LEU A 256 -11.71 -13.02 9.38
CA LEU A 256 -11.46 -11.96 10.35
C LEU A 256 -12.47 -10.82 10.17
N PRO A 257 -13.04 -10.28 11.29
CA PRO A 257 -13.98 -9.18 11.21
C PRO A 257 -13.27 -7.90 10.72
N ALA A 258 -13.85 -7.23 9.73
CA ALA A 258 -13.37 -5.97 9.21
C ALA A 258 -14.50 -4.95 9.13
N THR A 259 -14.16 -3.66 9.26
CA THR A 259 -15.12 -2.57 9.15
C THR A 259 -14.68 -1.64 8.04
N TYR A 260 -15.49 -1.53 6.99
CA TYR A 260 -15.25 -0.59 5.91
C TYR A 260 -16.16 0.62 6.04
N THR A 261 -15.58 1.80 5.95
CA THR A 261 -16.31 3.06 5.83
C THR A 261 -16.25 3.49 4.36
N ALA A 262 -17.27 3.15 3.59
CA ALA A 262 -17.39 3.59 2.21
C ALA A 262 -18.26 4.86 2.12
N GLY A 263 -17.66 5.97 1.69
CA GLY A 263 -18.40 7.20 1.38
C GLY A 263 -19.03 7.91 2.59
N ARG A 264 -20.25 8.41 2.42
CA ARG A 264 -21.06 9.12 3.44
C ARG A 264 -21.99 8.18 4.21
N GLY A 265 -21.86 6.87 4.07
CA GLY A 265 -22.72 5.88 4.70
C GLY A 265 -22.20 5.39 6.04
N ASP A 266 -23.04 4.59 6.71
CA ASP A 266 -22.69 3.88 7.93
C ASP A 266 -21.56 2.89 7.69
N ALA A 267 -20.80 2.58 8.75
CA ALA A 267 -19.76 1.57 8.70
C ALA A 267 -20.39 0.19 8.41
N VAL A 268 -19.94 -0.45 7.33
CA VAL A 268 -20.41 -1.77 6.95
C VAL A 268 -19.47 -2.80 7.55
N SER A 269 -20.03 -3.70 8.36
CA SER A 269 -19.30 -4.89 8.84
C SER A 269 -19.12 -5.85 7.67
N VAL A 270 -17.91 -6.25 7.42
CA VAL A 270 -17.53 -7.22 6.40
C VAL A 270 -16.56 -8.21 7.01
N SER A 271 -16.28 -9.30 6.32
CA SER A 271 -15.23 -10.22 6.71
C SER A 271 -14.11 -10.17 5.68
N GLU A 272 -12.88 -10.20 6.17
CA GLU A 272 -11.70 -10.47 5.35
C GLU A 272 -11.22 -11.90 5.56
N VAL A 273 -10.61 -12.47 4.55
CA VAL A 273 -9.83 -13.70 4.70
C VAL A 273 -8.35 -13.37 4.77
N LEU A 274 -7.66 -14.08 5.64
CA LEU A 274 -6.21 -14.23 5.61
C LEU A 274 -5.89 -15.71 5.44
N ILE A 275 -5.10 -16.04 4.42
CA ILE A 275 -4.75 -17.42 4.08
C ILE A 275 -3.24 -17.57 4.16
N THR A 276 -2.76 -18.58 4.89
CA THR A 276 -1.32 -18.86 5.03
C THR A 276 -1.03 -20.35 4.86
N ASN A 277 0.12 -20.71 4.29
CA ASN A 277 0.57 -22.10 4.18
C ASN A 277 1.53 -22.53 5.29
N PHE A 278 1.54 -21.82 6.41
CA PHE A 278 2.45 -22.08 7.52
C PHE A 278 1.75 -21.93 8.88
N ASN A 279 2.34 -22.55 9.90
CA ASN A 279 1.98 -22.30 11.28
C ASN A 279 2.59 -20.99 11.76
N SER A 280 1.77 -20.15 12.36
CA SER A 280 2.18 -18.85 12.91
C SER A 280 2.61 -18.98 14.37
N ILE A 281 3.40 -18.02 14.82
CA ILE A 281 3.77 -17.88 16.23
C ILE A 281 2.49 -17.58 17.04
N THR A 282 1.92 -18.60 17.68
CA THR A 282 0.82 -18.41 18.63
C THR A 282 1.35 -17.64 19.85
N SER A 283 0.91 -16.40 20.00
CA SER A 283 0.99 -15.59 21.22
C SER A 283 2.39 -15.39 21.85
N GLN A 284 3.19 -14.50 21.31
CA GLN A 284 4.01 -13.62 22.16
C GLN A 284 3.56 -12.18 21.99
N PRO A 285 3.27 -11.45 23.10
CA PRO A 285 2.93 -10.04 23.00
C PRO A 285 4.10 -9.26 22.38
N PHE A 286 3.79 -8.31 21.52
CA PHE A 286 4.77 -7.41 20.92
C PHE A 286 5.60 -6.74 22.03
N THR A 287 6.80 -7.18 22.25
CA THR A 287 7.80 -6.40 23.00
C THR A 287 8.60 -5.63 21.96
N LEU A 288 8.30 -4.34 21.82
CA LEU A 288 9.14 -3.41 21.09
C LEU A 288 10.50 -3.31 21.82
N TYR A 289 11.55 -3.78 21.19
CA TYR A 289 12.94 -3.56 21.63
C TYR A 289 13.43 -2.19 21.17
#